data_ed3e74c022c9862d771dfcb75712e5ea
#
_entry.id   ed3e74c022c9862d771dfcb75712e5ea
#
_cell.length_a   1.000
_cell.length_b   1.000
_cell.length_c   1.000
_cell.angle_alpha   90.00
_cell.angle_beta   90.00
_cell.angle_gamma   90.00
#
_symmetry.space_group_name_H-M   'P 1'
#
loop_
_entity.id
_entity.type
_entity.pdbx_description
1 polymer ?
#
loop_
_entity_poly.entity_id
_entity_poly.type
_entity_poly.pdbx_seq_one_letter_code
_entity_poly.pdbx_strand_id
1 'polypeptide(L)'
;MRAKRLAFAISASFLLASSLAARAHENEVPGGKLGKVSFPTSCAPAVQPTFERAVAMLHSFWYNLAEKTFADVLAQDPSCTVTAWGYAAILMSNPLAGTGASPAGAAKAQAAIDNARRTPPKTQRERDYVEAVAAYYEDWANRPEKARQLARSKAFEALAAKYPDDDEAQIFNALYLAGTQSQADQTYAAYAKAVAILEPQFKKYPDHPGVAHYLIHSYDAPPLAQKGLVAARRYADIAPDAPHALHMPSHIFTRVGSWEESVATNRRSATVARTAADWPEAYHASDYAVYANLQLGRDDEARALMEEAFRFTGGDSPSPAFPYAAAAMPARLAMERGDWKGAAQLKPVASKAPFTEALTYFARAIGAARSGDVAAAEKDAEQLAEIHKRLETAKNTYWATEVEIQRLAVAGWIAQAKGNAEEGVKLMRASADLEDRNEKHIVTPGRIVPARELLGEMLLEQKQPAAALKEFEASQLREPNRFRNYAGSAMAAEAMGDKKKAAEYYAKLVELSKKGDGNRPELTRAKAYIAQR
;
A
#
# COMPACT_ATOMS: atom_id res chain seq x y z
N MET A 1 -46.08 -11.25 84.37
CA MET A 1 -46.65 -10.17 83.56
C MET A 1 -46.05 -10.20 82.18
N ARG A 2 -46.91 -10.32 81.18
CA ARG A 2 -46.75 -10.20 79.73
C ARG A 2 -45.49 -10.84 79.05
N ALA A 3 -45.67 -12.09 78.56
CA ALA A 3 -44.88 -12.76 77.53
C ALA A 3 -45.07 -12.07 76.17
N LYS A 4 -44.00 -11.78 75.50
CA LYS A 4 -44.02 -11.44 74.05
C LYS A 4 -43.56 -12.64 73.28
N ARG A 5 -44.48 -13.20 72.51
CA ARG A 5 -44.19 -14.27 71.50
C ARG A 5 -43.37 -13.70 70.36
N LEU A 6 -42.23 -14.30 70.06
CA LEU A 6 -41.45 -14.04 68.90
C LEU A 6 -41.87 -15.06 67.84
N ALA A 7 -42.39 -14.58 66.70
CA ALA A 7 -42.71 -15.40 65.54
C ALA A 7 -41.43 -15.57 64.68
N PHE A 8 -41.03 -16.81 64.45
CA PHE A 8 -39.98 -17.15 63.48
C PHE A 8 -40.61 -17.16 62.10
N ALA A 9 -40.16 -16.23 61.26
CA ALA A 9 -40.41 -16.26 59.80
C ALA A 9 -39.32 -17.06 59.14
N ILE A 10 -39.69 -18.20 58.56
CA ILE A 10 -38.82 -19.01 57.72
C ILE A 10 -38.77 -18.38 56.30
N SER A 11 -37.68 -17.68 55.96
CA SER A 11 -37.45 -17.21 54.63
C SER A 11 -36.82 -18.33 53.80
N ALA A 12 -37.58 -18.89 52.88
CA ALA A 12 -37.06 -19.80 51.85
C ALA A 12 -36.23 -19.03 50.83
N SER A 13 -34.91 -19.13 50.91
CA SER A 13 -34.01 -18.59 49.92
C SER A 13 -34.00 -19.50 48.70
N PHE A 14 -34.63 -19.10 47.61
CA PHE A 14 -34.47 -19.69 46.30
C PHE A 14 -33.05 -19.35 45.77
N LEU A 15 -32.17 -20.32 45.81
CA LEU A 15 -30.90 -20.29 45.10
C LEU A 15 -31.20 -20.44 43.59
N LEU A 16 -31.24 -19.31 42.86
CA LEU A 16 -31.09 -19.32 41.41
C LEU A 16 -29.68 -19.75 41.10
N ALA A 17 -29.51 -21.00 40.71
CA ALA A 17 -28.30 -21.50 40.04
C ALA A 17 -28.26 -20.86 38.66
N SER A 18 -27.56 -19.74 38.54
CA SER A 18 -27.15 -19.19 37.25
C SER A 18 -26.15 -20.17 36.64
N SER A 19 -26.61 -21.03 35.75
CA SER A 19 -25.75 -21.78 34.85
C SER A 19 -25.06 -20.77 33.94
N LEU A 20 -23.87 -20.29 34.33
CA LEU A 20 -22.88 -19.77 33.36
C LEU A 20 -22.56 -20.95 32.45
N ALA A 21 -23.21 -20.99 31.29
CA ALA A 21 -22.73 -21.74 30.17
C ALA A 21 -21.35 -21.16 29.85
N ALA A 22 -20.29 -21.84 30.32
CA ALA A 22 -18.96 -21.68 29.77
C ALA A 22 -19.11 -21.98 28.29
N ARG A 23 -19.19 -20.92 27.46
CA ARG A 23 -18.90 -21.05 26.04
C ARG A 23 -17.48 -21.62 26.01
N ALA A 24 -17.37 -22.89 25.63
CA ALA A 24 -16.13 -23.44 25.19
C ALA A 24 -15.62 -22.48 24.12
N HIS A 25 -14.52 -21.77 24.39
CA HIS A 25 -13.70 -21.21 23.34
C HIS A 25 -13.30 -22.45 22.54
N GLU A 26 -14.00 -22.70 21.43
CA GLU A 26 -13.46 -23.51 20.36
C GLU A 26 -12.06 -22.93 20.16
N ASN A 27 -11.05 -23.81 20.13
CA ASN A 27 -9.66 -23.45 19.92
C ASN A 27 -9.62 -22.59 18.65
N GLU A 28 -9.64 -21.26 18.82
CA GLU A 28 -9.51 -20.34 17.70
C GLU A 28 -8.14 -20.60 17.10
N VAL A 29 -8.15 -21.25 15.95
CA VAL A 29 -6.94 -21.52 15.18
C VAL A 29 -6.31 -20.16 14.84
N PRO A 30 -5.03 -19.93 15.18
CA PRO A 30 -4.41 -18.63 14.97
C PRO A 30 -4.65 -18.09 13.54
N GLY A 31 -5.14 -16.85 13.41
CA GLY A 31 -5.36 -16.19 12.13
C GLY A 31 -6.79 -16.24 11.56
N GLY A 32 -7.80 -16.75 12.27
CA GLY A 32 -9.22 -16.62 11.90
C GLY A 32 -9.60 -17.10 10.47
N LYS A 33 -10.48 -16.39 9.77
CA LYS A 33 -10.92 -16.68 8.40
C LYS A 33 -9.92 -16.12 7.37
N LEU A 34 -9.33 -17.00 6.54
CA LEU A 34 -8.27 -16.67 5.56
C LEU A 34 -8.62 -17.05 4.11
N GLY A 35 -9.87 -17.43 3.83
CA GLY A 35 -10.27 -17.98 2.54
C GLY A 35 -10.02 -19.48 2.45
N LYS A 36 -9.99 -20.00 1.21
CA LYS A 36 -9.82 -21.43 0.93
C LYS A 36 -8.62 -21.65 0.03
N VAL A 37 -7.69 -22.49 0.49
CA VAL A 37 -6.51 -22.95 -0.25
C VAL A 37 -6.56 -24.47 -0.32
N SER A 38 -6.14 -25.04 -1.41
CA SER A 38 -5.96 -26.48 -1.58
C SER A 38 -4.55 -26.76 -2.10
N PHE A 39 -3.68 -27.19 -1.20
CA PHE A 39 -2.31 -27.57 -1.51
C PHE A 39 -2.01 -28.96 -0.95
N PRO A 40 -2.43 -30.04 -1.65
CA PRO A 40 -2.21 -31.39 -1.17
C PRO A 40 -0.72 -31.70 -1.04
N THR A 41 -0.34 -32.33 0.09
CA THR A 41 1.04 -32.71 0.39
C THR A 41 1.14 -34.20 0.71
N SER A 42 2.38 -34.71 0.70
CA SER A 42 2.70 -36.08 1.16
C SER A 42 3.05 -36.14 2.66
N CYS A 43 2.83 -35.04 3.38
CA CYS A 43 3.01 -34.96 4.83
C CYS A 43 1.99 -35.82 5.58
N ALA A 44 2.15 -35.95 6.89
CA ALA A 44 1.16 -36.64 7.71
C ALA A 44 -0.22 -35.94 7.57
N PRO A 45 -1.32 -36.70 7.42
CA PRO A 45 -2.65 -36.13 7.25
C PRO A 45 -3.06 -35.13 8.36
N ALA A 46 -2.56 -35.34 9.57
CA ALA A 46 -2.84 -34.49 10.73
C ALA A 46 -2.32 -33.05 10.57
N VAL A 47 -1.24 -32.81 9.80
CA VAL A 47 -0.67 -31.47 9.58
C VAL A 47 -1.17 -30.79 8.32
N GLN A 48 -1.89 -31.49 7.44
CA GLN A 48 -2.38 -30.96 6.17
C GLN A 48 -3.23 -29.67 6.34
N PRO A 49 -4.20 -29.59 7.27
CA PRO A 49 -4.96 -28.36 7.47
C PRO A 49 -4.09 -27.19 7.93
N THR A 50 -3.09 -27.45 8.79
CA THR A 50 -2.16 -26.41 9.27
C THR A 50 -1.25 -25.93 8.15
N PHE A 51 -0.81 -26.84 7.26
CA PHE A 51 -0.01 -26.49 6.08
C PHE A 51 -0.80 -25.57 5.12
N GLU A 52 -2.02 -25.96 4.73
CA GLU A 52 -2.87 -25.14 3.85
C GLU A 52 -3.19 -23.76 4.45
N ARG A 53 -3.33 -23.72 5.78
CA ARG A 53 -3.51 -22.47 6.49
C ARG A 53 -2.27 -21.58 6.41
N ALA A 54 -1.06 -22.14 6.55
CA ALA A 54 0.19 -21.41 6.36
C ALA A 54 0.31 -20.86 4.93
N VAL A 55 -0.13 -21.63 3.92
CA VAL A 55 -0.19 -21.17 2.53
C VAL A 55 -1.20 -20.03 2.35
N ALA A 56 -2.37 -20.09 2.99
CA ALA A 56 -3.35 -19.00 2.94
C ALA A 56 -2.81 -17.69 3.57
N MET A 57 -2.05 -17.80 4.66
CA MET A 57 -1.33 -16.67 5.25
C MET A 57 -0.24 -16.14 4.32
N LEU A 58 0.53 -17.01 3.66
CA LEU A 58 1.52 -16.63 2.65
C LEU A 58 0.85 -15.87 1.49
N HIS A 59 -0.28 -16.34 0.98
CA HIS A 59 -1.05 -15.64 -0.06
C HIS A 59 -1.57 -14.27 0.38
N SER A 60 -1.84 -14.10 1.66
CA SER A 60 -2.28 -12.82 2.24
C SER A 60 -1.12 -11.96 2.77
N PHE A 61 0.13 -12.32 2.48
CA PHE A 61 1.36 -11.65 2.93
C PHE A 61 1.45 -11.44 4.44
N TRP A 62 0.78 -12.29 5.21
CA TRP A 62 0.88 -12.29 6.67
C TRP A 62 2.07 -13.13 7.13
N TYR A 63 3.25 -12.65 6.78
CA TYR A 63 4.51 -13.39 6.84
C TYR A 63 4.89 -13.87 8.24
N ASN A 64 4.74 -13.02 9.26
CA ASN A 64 5.12 -13.37 10.64
C ASN A 64 4.35 -14.59 11.16
N LEU A 65 3.04 -14.62 10.88
CA LEU A 65 2.18 -15.71 11.31
C LEU A 65 2.39 -16.96 10.42
N ALA A 66 2.58 -16.78 9.13
CA ALA A 66 2.87 -17.85 8.19
C ALA A 66 4.20 -18.57 8.55
N GLU A 67 5.27 -17.81 8.87
CA GLU A 67 6.56 -18.36 9.29
C GLU A 67 6.39 -19.28 10.50
N LYS A 68 5.69 -18.82 11.53
CA LYS A 68 5.39 -19.59 12.73
C LYS A 68 4.56 -20.85 12.41
N THR A 69 3.53 -20.70 11.56
CA THR A 69 2.62 -21.82 11.22
C THR A 69 3.35 -22.91 10.43
N PHE A 70 4.26 -22.56 9.50
CA PHE A 70 5.11 -23.57 8.83
C PHE A 70 6.09 -24.24 9.81
N ALA A 71 6.63 -23.50 10.79
CA ALA A 71 7.46 -24.11 11.84
C ALA A 71 6.65 -25.10 12.70
N ASP A 72 5.40 -24.80 13.03
CA ASP A 72 4.50 -25.70 13.76
C ASP A 72 4.20 -26.98 12.97
N VAL A 73 4.08 -26.90 11.63
CA VAL A 73 3.95 -28.09 10.76
C VAL A 73 5.19 -28.99 10.88
N LEU A 74 6.39 -28.40 10.77
CA LEU A 74 7.65 -29.17 10.89
C LEU A 74 7.87 -29.76 12.28
N ALA A 75 7.43 -29.08 13.34
CA ALA A 75 7.51 -29.58 14.71
C ALA A 75 6.62 -30.84 14.90
N GLN A 76 5.47 -30.90 14.24
CA GLN A 76 4.52 -32.01 14.30
C GLN A 76 4.86 -33.12 13.32
N ASP A 77 5.40 -32.79 12.14
CA ASP A 77 5.87 -33.78 11.14
C ASP A 77 7.22 -33.31 10.57
N PRO A 78 8.35 -33.74 11.19
CA PRO A 78 9.70 -33.41 10.69
C PRO A 78 10.00 -33.93 9.27
N SER A 79 9.18 -34.86 8.75
CA SER A 79 9.31 -35.36 7.38
C SER A 79 8.61 -34.49 6.33
N CYS A 80 7.81 -33.53 6.76
CA CYS A 80 7.08 -32.58 5.88
C CYS A 80 8.02 -31.50 5.32
N THR A 81 9.07 -31.91 4.64
CA THR A 81 10.15 -31.01 4.18
C THR A 81 9.75 -30.09 3.02
N VAL A 82 8.59 -30.29 2.41
CA VAL A 82 8.00 -29.34 1.46
C VAL A 82 7.72 -27.95 2.09
N THR A 83 7.60 -27.87 3.41
CA THR A 83 7.50 -26.62 4.16
C THR A 83 8.66 -25.66 3.87
N ALA A 84 9.84 -26.19 3.47
CA ALA A 84 10.99 -25.37 3.07
C ALA A 84 10.67 -24.41 1.91
N TRP A 85 9.79 -24.81 0.98
CA TRP A 85 9.30 -23.95 -0.09
C TRP A 85 8.56 -22.72 0.47
N GLY A 86 7.54 -22.95 1.31
CA GLY A 86 6.74 -21.86 1.88
C GLY A 86 7.56 -20.95 2.80
N TYR A 87 8.45 -21.55 3.61
CA TYR A 87 9.37 -20.83 4.48
C TYR A 87 10.33 -19.94 3.70
N ALA A 88 10.94 -20.46 2.62
CA ALA A 88 11.80 -19.68 1.74
C ALA A 88 11.02 -18.58 1.00
N ALA A 89 9.77 -18.84 0.61
CA ALA A 89 8.91 -17.85 -0.03
C ALA A 89 8.62 -16.66 0.90
N ILE A 90 8.40 -16.89 2.20
CA ILE A 90 8.21 -15.83 3.21
C ILE A 90 9.47 -14.99 3.35
N LEU A 91 10.64 -15.61 3.46
CA LEU A 91 11.91 -14.94 3.74
C LEU A 91 12.43 -14.05 2.61
N MET A 92 11.90 -14.18 1.39
CA MET A 92 12.19 -13.24 0.31
C MET A 92 11.36 -11.94 0.39
N SER A 93 10.49 -11.78 1.39
CA SER A 93 9.62 -10.61 1.58
C SER A 93 8.60 -10.43 0.43
N ASN A 94 7.95 -9.26 0.36
CA ASN A 94 6.94 -8.98 -0.66
C ASN A 94 7.55 -9.02 -2.08
N PRO A 95 7.18 -9.99 -2.92
CA PRO A 95 7.75 -10.17 -4.26
C PRO A 95 7.42 -9.05 -5.24
N LEU A 96 6.44 -8.21 -4.91
CA LEU A 96 5.97 -7.09 -5.73
C LEU A 96 6.62 -5.76 -5.31
N ALA A 97 7.15 -5.68 -4.07
CA ALA A 97 7.81 -4.48 -3.56
C ALA A 97 9.30 -4.37 -3.94
N GLY A 98 9.90 -5.44 -4.45
CA GLY A 98 11.30 -5.43 -4.89
C GLY A 98 12.34 -5.28 -3.78
N THR A 99 11.98 -5.48 -2.52
CA THR A 99 12.90 -5.36 -1.37
C THR A 99 13.84 -6.55 -1.23
N GLY A 100 13.34 -7.75 -1.53
CA GLY A 100 14.10 -8.99 -1.47
C GLY A 100 14.42 -9.49 -0.06
N ALA A 101 15.09 -10.64 0.01
CA ALA A 101 15.51 -11.25 1.26
C ALA A 101 16.66 -10.46 1.90
N SER A 102 16.60 -10.30 3.23
CA SER A 102 17.75 -9.84 4.00
C SER A 102 18.86 -10.90 4.02
N PRO A 103 20.13 -10.54 4.33
CA PRO A 103 21.21 -11.54 4.45
C PRO A 103 20.88 -12.66 5.45
N ALA A 104 20.30 -12.33 6.59
CA ALA A 104 19.88 -13.32 7.58
C ALA A 104 18.71 -14.17 7.08
N GLY A 105 17.74 -13.57 6.38
CA GLY A 105 16.63 -14.27 5.74
C GLY A 105 17.11 -15.24 4.66
N ALA A 106 18.04 -14.81 3.81
CA ALA A 106 18.62 -15.65 2.78
C ALA A 106 19.37 -16.86 3.36
N ALA A 107 20.15 -16.66 4.42
CA ALA A 107 20.84 -17.77 5.11
C ALA A 107 19.85 -18.78 5.72
N LYS A 108 18.78 -18.33 6.35
CA LYS A 108 17.72 -19.19 6.89
C LYS A 108 17.01 -19.98 5.77
N ALA A 109 16.65 -19.30 4.68
CA ALA A 109 15.99 -19.94 3.54
C ALA A 109 16.89 -21.00 2.91
N GLN A 110 18.17 -20.69 2.70
CA GLN A 110 19.13 -21.64 2.16
C GLN A 110 19.27 -22.88 3.07
N ALA A 111 19.34 -22.68 4.38
CA ALA A 111 19.40 -23.81 5.33
C ALA A 111 18.15 -24.71 5.27
N ALA A 112 16.95 -24.13 5.09
CA ALA A 112 15.71 -24.89 4.92
C ALA A 112 15.68 -25.67 3.60
N ILE A 113 16.10 -25.04 2.50
CA ILE A 113 16.22 -25.67 1.18
C ILE A 113 17.22 -26.83 1.22
N ASP A 114 18.40 -26.62 1.82
CA ASP A 114 19.42 -27.66 1.94
C ASP A 114 18.94 -28.84 2.82
N ASN A 115 18.14 -28.56 3.84
CA ASN A 115 17.50 -29.61 4.62
C ASN A 115 16.51 -30.42 3.77
N ALA A 116 15.67 -29.76 2.99
CA ALA A 116 14.74 -30.44 2.09
C ALA A 116 15.45 -31.24 0.99
N ARG A 117 16.64 -30.84 0.56
CA ARG A 117 17.48 -31.62 -0.39
C ARG A 117 18.10 -32.84 0.26
N ARG A 118 18.50 -32.77 1.55
CA ARG A 118 19.03 -33.92 2.32
C ARG A 118 17.94 -34.91 2.69
N THR A 119 16.75 -34.43 2.99
CA THR A 119 15.56 -35.23 3.33
C THR A 119 14.44 -34.86 2.35
N PRO A 120 14.47 -35.39 1.12
CA PRO A 120 13.58 -34.90 0.08
C PRO A 120 12.10 -35.18 0.38
N PRO A 121 11.20 -34.25 0.01
CA PRO A 121 9.77 -34.51 -0.01
C PRO A 121 9.45 -35.77 -0.84
N LYS A 122 8.41 -36.51 -0.46
CA LYS A 122 8.11 -37.82 -1.07
C LYS A 122 7.71 -37.73 -2.54
N THR A 123 6.97 -36.67 -2.94
CA THR A 123 6.51 -36.54 -4.32
C THR A 123 7.46 -35.70 -5.17
N GLN A 124 7.50 -35.94 -6.48
CA GLN A 124 8.29 -35.11 -7.41
C GLN A 124 7.76 -33.68 -7.49
N ARG A 125 6.43 -33.50 -7.44
CA ARG A 125 5.79 -32.18 -7.40
C ARG A 125 6.33 -31.33 -6.24
N GLU A 126 6.37 -31.87 -5.04
CA GLU A 126 6.85 -31.16 -3.85
C GLU A 126 8.34 -30.81 -3.95
N ARG A 127 9.15 -31.71 -4.49
CA ARG A 127 10.59 -31.44 -4.75
C ARG A 127 10.75 -30.30 -5.75
N ASP A 128 9.94 -30.28 -6.80
CA ASP A 128 10.01 -29.22 -7.83
C ASP A 128 9.58 -27.85 -7.28
N TYR A 129 8.64 -27.78 -6.32
CA TYR A 129 8.32 -26.53 -5.60
C TYR A 129 9.51 -26.01 -4.80
N VAL A 130 10.23 -26.91 -4.10
CA VAL A 130 11.44 -26.54 -3.35
C VAL A 130 12.52 -26.00 -4.30
N GLU A 131 12.76 -26.69 -5.43
CA GLU A 131 13.75 -26.22 -6.42
C GLU A 131 13.33 -24.93 -7.12
N ALA A 132 12.02 -24.73 -7.38
CA ALA A 132 11.53 -23.49 -7.98
C ALA A 132 11.78 -22.27 -7.08
N VAL A 133 11.58 -22.40 -5.76
CA VAL A 133 11.90 -21.31 -4.83
C VAL A 133 13.41 -21.15 -4.63
N ALA A 134 14.16 -22.25 -4.68
CA ALA A 134 15.63 -22.25 -4.54
C ALA A 134 16.32 -21.43 -5.63
N ALA A 135 15.74 -21.34 -6.84
CA ALA A 135 16.24 -20.54 -7.94
C ALA A 135 16.43 -19.04 -7.60
N TYR A 136 15.65 -18.51 -6.66
CA TYR A 136 15.84 -17.16 -6.14
C TYR A 136 17.11 -17.04 -5.29
N TYR A 137 17.43 -18.06 -4.50
CA TYR A 137 18.54 -18.06 -3.53
C TYR A 137 19.87 -18.52 -4.12
N GLU A 138 19.87 -19.09 -5.33
CA GLU A 138 21.09 -19.51 -6.03
C GLU A 138 22.03 -18.30 -6.22
N ASP A 139 23.28 -18.44 -5.76
CA ASP A 139 24.29 -17.39 -5.79
C ASP A 139 23.77 -16.03 -5.25
N TRP A 140 23.00 -16.09 -4.18
CA TRP A 140 22.26 -14.94 -3.65
C TRP A 140 23.13 -13.71 -3.38
N ALA A 141 24.35 -13.91 -2.85
CA ALA A 141 25.24 -12.82 -2.45
C ALA A 141 25.76 -12.00 -3.65
N ASN A 142 25.92 -12.63 -4.81
CA ASN A 142 26.51 -12.00 -6.01
C ASN A 142 25.47 -11.54 -7.04
N ARG A 143 24.22 -12.04 -6.92
CA ARG A 143 23.16 -11.69 -7.87
C ARG A 143 22.33 -10.51 -7.35
N PRO A 144 22.12 -9.45 -8.17
CA PRO A 144 21.23 -8.35 -7.79
C PRO A 144 19.78 -8.83 -7.70
N GLU A 145 18.96 -8.13 -6.88
CA GLU A 145 17.58 -8.51 -6.59
C GLU A 145 16.74 -8.75 -7.85
N LYS A 146 16.83 -7.86 -8.83
CA LYS A 146 16.10 -8.02 -10.10
C LYS A 146 16.46 -9.32 -10.84
N ALA A 147 17.71 -9.77 -10.79
CA ALA A 147 18.12 -11.03 -11.41
C ALA A 147 17.58 -12.24 -10.63
N ARG A 148 17.54 -12.16 -9.29
CA ARG A 148 16.94 -13.19 -8.43
C ARG A 148 15.44 -13.33 -8.70
N GLN A 149 14.73 -12.21 -8.80
CA GLN A 149 13.28 -12.18 -9.12
C GLN A 149 12.98 -12.81 -10.49
N LEU A 150 13.78 -12.49 -11.50
CA LEU A 150 13.64 -13.08 -12.84
C LEU A 150 13.90 -14.60 -12.84
N ALA A 151 14.91 -15.06 -12.09
CA ALA A 151 15.20 -16.49 -11.97
C ALA A 151 14.04 -17.23 -11.31
N ARG A 152 13.49 -16.70 -10.22
CA ARG A 152 12.29 -17.24 -9.57
C ARG A 152 11.09 -17.28 -10.51
N SER A 153 10.81 -16.18 -11.20
CA SER A 153 9.70 -16.09 -12.14
C SER A 153 9.80 -17.17 -13.23
N LYS A 154 10.98 -17.35 -13.82
CA LYS A 154 11.24 -18.42 -14.83
C LYS A 154 11.09 -19.83 -14.24
N ALA A 155 11.54 -20.03 -13.00
CA ALA A 155 11.41 -21.33 -12.34
C ALA A 155 9.94 -21.70 -12.06
N PHE A 156 9.12 -20.74 -11.64
CA PHE A 156 7.69 -20.96 -11.43
C PHE A 156 6.90 -21.06 -12.75
N GLU A 157 7.32 -20.38 -13.81
CA GLU A 157 6.80 -20.57 -15.17
C GLU A 157 7.03 -22.02 -15.63
N ALA A 158 8.25 -22.55 -15.44
CA ALA A 158 8.58 -23.94 -15.76
C ALA A 158 7.82 -24.94 -14.88
N LEU A 159 7.64 -24.65 -13.58
CA LEU A 159 6.84 -25.45 -12.67
C LEU A 159 5.37 -25.52 -13.14
N ALA A 160 4.76 -24.38 -13.46
CA ALA A 160 3.39 -24.29 -13.94
C ALA A 160 3.21 -25.00 -15.29
N ALA A 161 4.20 -24.93 -16.18
CA ALA A 161 4.20 -25.68 -17.45
C ALA A 161 4.32 -27.20 -17.25
N LYS A 162 5.09 -27.65 -16.25
CA LYS A 162 5.23 -29.07 -15.90
C LYS A 162 4.00 -29.65 -15.24
N TYR A 163 3.26 -28.83 -14.49
CA TYR A 163 2.05 -29.22 -13.77
C TYR A 163 0.86 -28.33 -14.18
N PRO A 164 0.32 -28.48 -15.40
CA PRO A 164 -0.72 -27.58 -15.93
C PRO A 164 -2.03 -27.63 -15.13
N ASP A 165 -2.31 -28.75 -14.45
CA ASP A 165 -3.50 -28.94 -13.61
C ASP A 165 -3.28 -28.53 -12.14
N ASP A 166 -2.09 -28.07 -11.78
CA ASP A 166 -1.78 -27.58 -10.43
C ASP A 166 -2.13 -26.10 -10.32
N ASP A 167 -3.31 -25.82 -9.79
CA ASP A 167 -3.82 -24.44 -9.64
C ASP A 167 -2.88 -23.55 -8.82
N GLU A 168 -2.25 -24.08 -7.76
CA GLU A 168 -1.30 -23.30 -6.94
C GLU A 168 -0.02 -22.96 -7.71
N ALA A 169 0.48 -23.85 -8.57
CA ALA A 169 1.61 -23.56 -9.44
C ALA A 169 1.26 -22.42 -10.42
N GLN A 170 0.05 -22.41 -10.98
CA GLN A 170 -0.43 -21.34 -11.84
C GLN A 170 -0.54 -20.00 -11.08
N ILE A 171 -1.10 -20.03 -9.87
CA ILE A 171 -1.32 -18.82 -9.05
C ILE A 171 0.02 -18.21 -8.63
N PHE A 172 1.00 -19.01 -8.16
CA PHE A 172 2.33 -18.52 -7.81
C PHE A 172 3.13 -18.07 -9.04
N ASN A 173 2.97 -18.74 -10.20
CA ASN A 173 3.55 -18.26 -11.46
C ASN A 173 3.04 -16.84 -11.78
N ALA A 174 1.74 -16.61 -11.69
CA ALA A 174 1.15 -15.29 -11.94
C ALA A 174 1.67 -14.22 -10.95
N LEU A 175 1.79 -14.54 -9.66
CA LEU A 175 2.38 -13.65 -8.65
C LEU A 175 3.80 -13.22 -9.03
N TYR A 176 4.66 -14.20 -9.31
CA TYR A 176 6.07 -13.92 -9.57
C TYR A 176 6.30 -13.27 -10.94
N LEU A 177 5.45 -13.55 -11.89
CA LEU A 177 5.41 -12.84 -13.17
C LEU A 177 5.02 -11.37 -12.98
N ALA A 178 3.95 -11.08 -12.22
CA ALA A 178 3.54 -9.72 -11.88
C ALA A 178 4.67 -8.95 -11.18
N GLY A 179 5.44 -9.62 -10.30
CA GLY A 179 6.60 -9.04 -9.61
C GLY A 179 7.76 -8.63 -10.55
N THR A 180 7.75 -9.04 -11.82
CA THR A 180 8.74 -8.59 -12.82
C THR A 180 8.36 -7.30 -13.52
N GLN A 181 7.13 -6.77 -13.30
CA GLN A 181 6.68 -5.51 -13.92
C GLN A 181 7.55 -4.34 -13.46
N SER A 182 8.13 -3.64 -14.40
CA SER A 182 8.87 -2.39 -14.12
C SER A 182 7.91 -1.22 -14.05
N GLN A 183 8.11 -0.31 -13.09
CA GLN A 183 7.34 0.93 -12.98
C GLN A 183 7.53 1.87 -14.18
N ALA A 184 8.64 1.73 -14.90
CA ALA A 184 8.90 2.47 -16.15
C ALA A 184 8.27 1.82 -17.40
N ASP A 185 7.77 0.59 -17.29
CA ASP A 185 7.12 -0.11 -18.41
C ASP A 185 5.60 0.10 -18.38
N GLN A 186 5.14 1.04 -19.17
CA GLN A 186 3.72 1.39 -19.29
C GLN A 186 2.96 0.53 -20.31
N THR A 187 3.57 -0.51 -20.85
CA THR A 187 2.85 -1.54 -21.61
C THR A 187 2.08 -2.49 -20.67
N TYR A 188 2.50 -2.57 -19.41
CA TYR A 188 1.96 -3.45 -18.38
C TYR A 188 1.92 -4.92 -18.81
N ALA A 189 2.88 -5.34 -19.63
CA ALA A 189 2.87 -6.65 -20.26
C ALA A 189 2.92 -7.80 -19.25
N ALA A 190 3.70 -7.66 -18.17
CA ALA A 190 3.76 -8.68 -17.12
C ALA A 190 2.42 -8.77 -16.35
N TYR A 191 1.79 -7.63 -16.05
CA TYR A 191 0.46 -7.60 -15.42
C TYR A 191 -0.60 -8.23 -16.33
N ALA A 192 -0.61 -7.91 -17.62
CA ALA A 192 -1.56 -8.49 -18.57
C ALA A 192 -1.46 -10.03 -18.64
N LYS A 193 -0.22 -10.57 -18.64
CA LYS A 193 0.01 -12.02 -18.60
C LYS A 193 -0.44 -12.64 -17.27
N ALA A 194 -0.15 -11.99 -16.14
CA ALA A 194 -0.61 -12.48 -14.83
C ALA A 194 -2.13 -12.50 -14.73
N VAL A 195 -2.82 -11.45 -15.21
CA VAL A 195 -4.28 -11.38 -15.31
C VAL A 195 -4.85 -12.54 -16.14
N ALA A 196 -4.24 -12.85 -17.28
CA ALA A 196 -4.70 -13.94 -18.15
C ALA A 196 -4.66 -15.31 -17.45
N ILE A 197 -3.73 -15.50 -16.50
CA ILE A 197 -3.65 -16.72 -15.66
C ILE A 197 -4.69 -16.64 -14.51
N LEU A 198 -4.82 -15.49 -13.86
CA LEU A 198 -5.60 -15.35 -12.62
C LEU A 198 -7.11 -15.23 -12.85
N GLU A 199 -7.57 -14.64 -13.94
CA GLU A 199 -9.00 -14.48 -14.22
C GLU A 199 -9.77 -15.82 -14.30
N PRO A 200 -9.27 -16.87 -15.01
CA PRO A 200 -9.86 -18.20 -14.96
C PRO A 200 -9.84 -18.80 -13.55
N GLN A 201 -8.76 -18.60 -12.79
CA GLN A 201 -8.64 -19.08 -11.41
C GLN A 201 -9.65 -18.39 -10.49
N PHE A 202 -9.91 -17.09 -10.68
CA PHE A 202 -10.89 -16.35 -9.88
C PHE A 202 -12.32 -16.85 -10.11
N LYS A 203 -12.64 -17.27 -11.33
CA LYS A 203 -13.93 -17.91 -11.64
C LYS A 203 -14.05 -19.28 -11.00
N LYS A 204 -12.96 -20.06 -11.02
CA LYS A 204 -12.92 -21.43 -10.48
C LYS A 204 -12.91 -21.44 -8.95
N TYR A 205 -12.14 -20.53 -8.34
CA TYR A 205 -11.91 -20.45 -6.91
C TYR A 205 -12.18 -19.04 -6.35
N PRO A 206 -13.46 -18.63 -6.29
CA PRO A 206 -13.81 -17.26 -5.91
C PRO A 206 -13.47 -16.88 -4.46
N ASP A 207 -13.17 -17.86 -3.60
CA ASP A 207 -12.80 -17.66 -2.19
C ASP A 207 -11.30 -17.89 -1.94
N HIS A 208 -10.49 -18.01 -3.01
CA HIS A 208 -9.04 -18.21 -2.87
C HIS A 208 -8.34 -16.86 -2.61
N PRO A 209 -7.62 -16.70 -1.47
CA PRO A 209 -7.05 -15.40 -1.08
C PRO A 209 -5.99 -14.90 -2.08
N GLY A 210 -5.09 -15.79 -2.54
CA GLY A 210 -4.02 -15.42 -3.47
C GLY A 210 -4.54 -14.95 -4.82
N VAL A 211 -5.60 -15.54 -5.34
CA VAL A 211 -6.16 -15.17 -6.65
C VAL A 211 -6.71 -13.75 -6.61
N ALA A 212 -7.54 -13.42 -5.61
CA ALA A 212 -8.10 -12.08 -5.45
C ALA A 212 -7.00 -11.05 -5.20
N HIS A 213 -6.03 -11.36 -4.32
CA HIS A 213 -4.90 -10.51 -4.00
C HIS A 213 -4.06 -10.16 -5.23
N TYR A 214 -3.64 -11.18 -5.98
CA TYR A 214 -2.72 -10.98 -7.10
C TYR A 214 -3.40 -10.33 -8.31
N LEU A 215 -4.73 -10.52 -8.48
CA LEU A 215 -5.52 -9.73 -9.42
C LEU A 215 -5.52 -8.25 -9.07
N ILE A 216 -5.69 -7.89 -7.79
CA ILE A 216 -5.63 -6.49 -7.35
C ILE A 216 -4.30 -5.88 -7.74
N HIS A 217 -3.18 -6.53 -7.42
CA HIS A 217 -1.86 -6.03 -7.80
C HIS A 217 -1.65 -5.94 -9.32
N SER A 218 -2.15 -6.93 -10.07
CA SER A 218 -2.02 -6.94 -11.53
C SER A 218 -2.91 -5.90 -12.22
N TYR A 219 -3.92 -5.39 -11.53
CA TYR A 219 -4.79 -4.29 -11.97
C TYR A 219 -4.41 -2.93 -11.37
N ASP A 220 -3.42 -2.83 -10.48
CA ASP A 220 -2.98 -1.56 -9.86
C ASP A 220 -2.18 -0.68 -10.84
N ALA A 221 -2.80 -0.35 -11.96
CA ALA A 221 -2.28 0.58 -12.95
C ALA A 221 -3.43 1.42 -13.54
N PRO A 222 -3.20 2.71 -13.90
CA PRO A 222 -4.28 3.61 -14.31
C PRO A 222 -5.20 3.06 -15.39
N PRO A 223 -4.73 2.45 -16.51
CA PRO A 223 -5.61 1.95 -17.56
C PRO A 223 -6.32 0.63 -17.20
N LEU A 224 -5.91 -0.05 -16.13
CA LEU A 224 -6.38 -1.38 -15.77
C LEU A 224 -7.30 -1.37 -14.54
N ALA A 225 -7.20 -0.35 -13.69
CA ALA A 225 -7.77 -0.33 -12.34
C ALA A 225 -9.29 -0.58 -12.28
N GLN A 226 -10.06 -0.08 -13.26
CA GLN A 226 -11.52 -0.29 -13.30
C GLN A 226 -11.88 -1.79 -13.33
N LYS A 227 -11.07 -2.63 -13.99
CA LYS A 227 -11.28 -4.08 -14.06
C LYS A 227 -11.02 -4.76 -12.72
N GLY A 228 -10.16 -4.17 -11.87
CA GLY A 228 -9.81 -4.68 -10.56
C GLY A 228 -10.90 -4.54 -9.49
N LEU A 229 -11.94 -3.73 -9.72
CA LEU A 229 -12.98 -3.45 -8.72
C LEU A 229 -13.71 -4.70 -8.21
N VAL A 230 -13.92 -5.71 -9.06
CA VAL A 230 -14.60 -6.96 -8.66
C VAL A 230 -13.76 -7.72 -7.62
N ALA A 231 -12.47 -7.91 -7.89
CA ALA A 231 -11.56 -8.56 -6.95
C ALA A 231 -11.38 -7.74 -5.67
N ALA A 232 -11.22 -6.41 -5.80
CA ALA A 232 -11.08 -5.49 -4.68
C ALA A 232 -12.26 -5.56 -3.70
N ARG A 233 -13.49 -5.52 -4.18
CA ARG A 233 -14.69 -5.57 -3.33
C ARG A 233 -14.93 -6.92 -2.67
N ARG A 234 -14.28 -7.99 -3.14
CA ARG A 234 -14.42 -9.33 -2.56
C ARG A 234 -13.33 -9.70 -1.57
N TYR A 235 -12.10 -9.23 -1.78
CA TYR A 235 -10.94 -9.75 -1.06
C TYR A 235 -11.03 -9.56 0.47
N ALA A 236 -11.50 -8.42 0.93
CA ALA A 236 -11.71 -8.16 2.36
C ALA A 236 -12.69 -9.12 3.05
N ASP A 237 -13.60 -9.74 2.30
CA ASP A 237 -14.56 -10.73 2.82
C ASP A 237 -14.04 -12.16 2.70
N ILE A 238 -13.07 -12.41 1.81
CA ILE A 238 -12.39 -13.71 1.66
C ILE A 238 -11.49 -13.96 2.88
N ALA A 239 -10.65 -12.99 3.25
CA ALA A 239 -9.68 -13.11 4.34
C ALA A 239 -9.80 -11.93 5.34
N PRO A 240 -10.94 -11.78 6.04
CA PRO A 240 -11.24 -10.61 6.89
C PRO A 240 -10.35 -10.48 8.13
N ASP A 241 -9.62 -11.54 8.49
CA ASP A 241 -8.75 -11.55 9.66
C ASP A 241 -7.27 -11.31 9.31
N ALA A 242 -6.93 -11.29 8.01
CA ALA A 242 -5.60 -10.92 7.54
C ALA A 242 -5.53 -9.40 7.33
N PRO A 243 -4.66 -8.67 8.07
CA PRO A 243 -4.56 -7.21 7.96
C PRO A 243 -4.35 -6.72 6.53
N HIS A 244 -3.39 -7.32 5.82
CA HIS A 244 -3.07 -6.94 4.46
C HIS A 244 -4.21 -7.22 3.46
N ALA A 245 -5.00 -8.29 3.67
CA ALA A 245 -6.17 -8.56 2.83
C ALA A 245 -7.26 -7.49 2.97
N LEU A 246 -7.37 -6.87 4.16
CA LEU A 246 -8.26 -5.73 4.38
C LEU A 246 -7.74 -4.45 3.73
N HIS A 247 -6.41 -4.27 3.65
CA HIS A 247 -5.78 -3.11 3.02
C HIS A 247 -5.84 -3.15 1.49
N MET A 248 -5.61 -4.31 0.89
CA MET A 248 -5.40 -4.48 -0.55
C MET A 248 -6.48 -3.89 -1.47
N PRO A 249 -7.78 -3.95 -1.13
CA PRO A 249 -8.81 -3.29 -1.95
C PRO A 249 -8.53 -1.82 -2.23
N SER A 250 -7.87 -1.13 -1.29
CA SER A 250 -7.58 0.30 -1.40
C SER A 250 -6.59 0.66 -2.50
N HIS A 251 -5.78 -0.28 -2.98
CA HIS A 251 -4.94 -0.07 -4.16
C HIS A 251 -5.80 0.29 -5.38
N ILE A 252 -6.86 -0.47 -5.61
CA ILE A 252 -7.81 -0.21 -6.71
C ILE A 252 -8.69 1.00 -6.40
N PHE A 253 -9.23 1.09 -5.18
CA PHE A 253 -10.09 2.23 -4.80
C PHE A 253 -9.38 3.56 -4.96
N THR A 254 -8.10 3.64 -4.60
CA THR A 254 -7.26 4.83 -4.81
C THR A 254 -7.09 5.14 -6.30
N ARG A 255 -6.80 4.14 -7.14
CA ARG A 255 -6.64 4.34 -8.60
C ARG A 255 -7.91 4.83 -9.29
N VAL A 256 -9.07 4.45 -8.79
CA VAL A 256 -10.35 4.88 -9.39
C VAL A 256 -10.98 6.07 -8.64
N GLY A 257 -10.35 6.57 -7.60
CA GLY A 257 -10.84 7.69 -6.79
C GLY A 257 -12.07 7.36 -5.94
N SER A 258 -12.22 6.10 -5.51
CA SER A 258 -13.27 5.64 -4.58
C SER A 258 -12.82 5.83 -3.13
N TRP A 259 -12.74 7.08 -2.69
CA TRP A 259 -12.11 7.44 -1.42
C TRP A 259 -12.84 6.93 -0.18
N GLU A 260 -14.17 6.91 -0.18
CA GLU A 260 -14.96 6.36 0.93
C GLU A 260 -14.66 4.86 1.16
N GLU A 261 -14.58 4.08 0.07
CA GLU A 261 -14.23 2.65 0.14
C GLU A 261 -12.78 2.49 0.61
N SER A 262 -11.86 3.36 0.16
CA SER A 262 -10.45 3.36 0.61
C SER A 262 -10.33 3.66 2.11
N VAL A 263 -11.04 4.66 2.63
CA VAL A 263 -11.07 4.97 4.08
C VAL A 263 -11.60 3.78 4.87
N ALA A 264 -12.74 3.22 4.47
CA ALA A 264 -13.40 2.15 5.21
C ALA A 264 -12.53 0.90 5.34
N THR A 265 -11.93 0.46 4.23
CA THR A 265 -11.11 -0.75 4.20
C THR A 265 -9.80 -0.58 4.98
N ASN A 266 -9.13 0.57 4.85
CA ASN A 266 -7.87 0.84 5.55
C ASN A 266 -8.05 1.06 7.07
N ARG A 267 -9.16 1.64 7.51
CA ARG A 267 -9.48 1.71 8.95
C ARG A 267 -9.62 0.32 9.56
N ARG A 268 -10.30 -0.60 8.87
CA ARG A 268 -10.41 -2.01 9.30
C ARG A 268 -9.03 -2.66 9.34
N SER A 269 -8.24 -2.53 8.27
CA SER A 269 -6.87 -3.06 8.20
C SER A 269 -6.00 -2.56 9.34
N ALA A 270 -5.91 -1.24 9.54
CA ALA A 270 -5.10 -0.65 10.59
C ALA A 270 -5.52 -1.14 12.00
N THR A 271 -6.83 -1.37 12.22
CA THR A 271 -7.34 -1.89 13.50
C THR A 271 -6.91 -3.34 13.72
N VAL A 272 -7.09 -4.21 12.73
CA VAL A 272 -6.69 -5.63 12.81
C VAL A 272 -5.17 -5.76 12.91
N ALA A 273 -4.41 -4.97 12.13
CA ALA A 273 -2.95 -4.95 12.18
C ALA A 273 -2.43 -4.56 13.58
N ARG A 274 -3.01 -3.55 14.22
CA ARG A 274 -2.65 -3.17 15.60
C ARG A 274 -2.94 -4.28 16.60
N THR A 275 -4.07 -4.95 16.48
CA THR A 275 -4.43 -6.08 17.34
C THR A 275 -3.45 -7.25 17.17
N ALA A 276 -2.97 -7.46 15.94
CA ALA A 276 -1.98 -8.48 15.61
C ALA A 276 -0.52 -8.03 15.88
N ALA A 277 -0.30 -6.82 16.40
CA ALA A 277 1.01 -6.18 16.56
C ALA A 277 1.83 -6.08 15.25
N ASP A 278 1.13 -6.02 14.12
CA ASP A 278 1.74 -5.82 12.78
C ASP A 278 1.82 -4.32 12.47
N TRP A 279 2.80 -3.67 13.09
CA TRP A 279 2.97 -2.21 12.99
C TRP A 279 3.27 -1.71 11.58
N PRO A 280 4.10 -2.40 10.76
CA PRO A 280 4.33 -1.97 9.38
C PRO A 280 3.04 -1.90 8.56
N GLU A 281 2.16 -2.89 8.69
CA GLU A 281 0.87 -2.90 8.00
C GLU A 281 -0.08 -1.84 8.57
N ALA A 282 -0.09 -1.64 9.91
CA ALA A 282 -0.90 -0.60 10.54
C ALA A 282 -0.54 0.81 10.02
N TYR A 283 0.75 1.11 9.87
CA TYR A 283 1.22 2.38 9.31
C TYR A 283 0.89 2.50 7.82
N HIS A 284 1.09 1.42 7.06
CA HIS A 284 0.80 1.38 5.64
C HIS A 284 -0.67 1.66 5.34
N ALA A 285 -1.58 0.97 6.03
CA ALA A 285 -3.01 1.20 5.93
C ALA A 285 -3.40 2.61 6.39
N SER A 286 -2.74 3.14 7.44
CA SER A 286 -2.99 4.50 7.92
C SER A 286 -2.61 5.57 6.89
N ASP A 287 -1.50 5.44 6.14
CA ASP A 287 -1.12 6.39 5.07
C ASP A 287 -2.20 6.44 3.98
N TYR A 288 -2.72 5.27 3.56
CA TYR A 288 -3.81 5.22 2.58
C TYR A 288 -5.12 5.86 3.12
N ALA A 289 -5.45 5.63 4.40
CA ALA A 289 -6.63 6.23 5.01
C ALA A 289 -6.49 7.75 5.17
N VAL A 290 -5.30 8.24 5.57
CA VAL A 290 -4.99 9.68 5.65
C VAL A 290 -5.12 10.31 4.26
N TYR A 291 -4.50 9.71 3.23
CA TYR A 291 -4.59 10.22 1.87
C TYR A 291 -6.03 10.32 1.37
N ALA A 292 -6.82 9.26 1.56
CA ALA A 292 -8.21 9.22 1.13
C ALA A 292 -9.09 10.25 1.86
N ASN A 293 -8.90 10.43 3.18
CA ASN A 293 -9.62 11.47 3.93
C ASN A 293 -9.27 12.88 3.45
N LEU A 294 -8.00 13.13 3.11
CA LEU A 294 -7.58 14.42 2.54
C LEU A 294 -8.25 14.70 1.19
N GLN A 295 -8.49 13.66 0.36
CA GLN A 295 -9.23 13.82 -0.88
C GLN A 295 -10.73 14.11 -0.65
N LEU A 296 -11.29 13.62 0.46
CA LEU A 296 -12.66 13.92 0.88
C LEU A 296 -12.83 15.25 1.62
N GLY A 297 -11.73 15.98 1.85
CA GLY A 297 -11.74 17.21 2.66
C GLY A 297 -12.04 16.98 4.14
N ARG A 298 -11.70 15.79 4.68
CA ARG A 298 -11.82 15.38 6.08
C ARG A 298 -10.48 15.52 6.78
N ASP A 299 -10.05 16.75 6.96
CA ASP A 299 -8.71 17.06 7.46
C ASP A 299 -8.50 16.68 8.92
N ASP A 300 -9.56 16.82 9.73
CA ASP A 300 -9.52 16.46 11.16
C ASP A 300 -9.44 14.93 11.34
N GLU A 301 -10.20 14.16 10.55
CA GLU A 301 -10.07 12.69 10.53
C GLU A 301 -8.69 12.24 10.05
N ALA A 302 -8.15 12.86 9.00
CA ALA A 302 -6.81 12.56 8.50
C ALA A 302 -5.74 12.81 9.57
N ARG A 303 -5.85 13.93 10.30
CA ARG A 303 -4.96 14.27 11.43
C ARG A 303 -5.09 13.27 12.56
N ALA A 304 -6.31 12.94 12.97
CA ALA A 304 -6.57 12.00 14.05
C ALA A 304 -6.00 10.61 13.76
N LEU A 305 -6.15 10.12 12.52
CA LEU A 305 -5.58 8.83 12.08
C LEU A 305 -4.04 8.84 12.09
N MET A 306 -3.43 9.93 11.64
CA MET A 306 -1.97 10.09 11.70
C MET A 306 -1.48 10.11 13.15
N GLU A 307 -2.12 10.87 14.03
CA GLU A 307 -1.77 10.94 15.46
C GLU A 307 -1.97 9.60 16.15
N GLU A 308 -3.02 8.86 15.81
CA GLU A 308 -3.26 7.51 16.30
C GLU A 308 -2.14 6.55 15.87
N ALA A 309 -1.73 6.59 14.59
CA ALA A 309 -0.62 5.78 14.10
C ALA A 309 0.68 6.08 14.88
N PHE A 310 0.97 7.34 15.15
CA PHE A 310 2.20 7.77 15.84
C PHE A 310 2.24 7.48 17.34
N ARG A 311 1.15 7.06 17.96
CA ARG A 311 1.15 6.56 19.35
C ARG A 311 1.90 5.23 19.48
N PHE A 312 2.07 4.52 18.39
CA PHE A 312 2.72 3.22 18.35
C PHE A 312 4.09 3.35 17.69
N THR A 313 5.12 3.47 18.52
CA THR A 313 6.52 3.45 18.08
C THR A 313 7.00 2.02 18.17
N GLY A 314 7.09 1.32 17.06
CA GLY A 314 7.44 -0.08 17.12
C GLY A 314 8.37 -0.58 16.05
N GLY A 315 9.50 -1.08 16.49
CA GLY A 315 10.30 -2.13 15.88
C GLY A 315 11.01 -1.81 14.55
N ASP A 316 12.23 -2.31 14.44
CA ASP A 316 12.93 -2.44 13.15
C ASP A 316 12.14 -3.38 12.22
N SER A 317 11.59 -2.84 11.15
CA SER A 317 10.99 -3.64 10.08
C SER A 317 11.86 -3.54 8.82
N PRO A 318 12.12 -4.64 8.12
CA PRO A 318 12.76 -4.59 6.82
C PRO A 318 11.85 -3.98 5.74
N SER A 319 10.55 -3.88 6.00
CA SER A 319 9.59 -3.28 5.08
C SER A 319 9.76 -1.76 5.01
N PRO A 320 9.87 -1.16 3.82
CA PRO A 320 9.91 0.28 3.66
C PRO A 320 8.57 0.95 3.95
N ALA A 321 7.48 0.20 4.13
CA ALA A 321 6.14 0.72 4.34
C ALA A 321 6.04 1.58 5.60
N PHE A 322 6.65 1.12 6.71
CA PHE A 322 6.66 1.88 7.96
C PHE A 322 7.35 3.25 7.85
N PRO A 323 8.66 3.34 7.49
CA PRO A 323 9.33 4.64 7.39
C PRO A 323 8.75 5.52 6.28
N TYR A 324 8.22 4.93 5.21
CA TYR A 324 7.55 5.68 4.15
C TYR A 324 6.28 6.35 4.69
N ALA A 325 5.37 5.60 5.28
CA ALA A 325 4.12 6.11 5.83
C ALA A 325 4.35 7.17 6.91
N ALA A 326 5.34 6.95 7.79
CA ALA A 326 5.71 7.90 8.85
C ALA A 326 6.18 9.25 8.29
N ALA A 327 6.90 9.27 7.17
CA ALA A 327 7.32 10.50 6.50
C ALA A 327 6.22 11.08 5.61
N ALA A 328 5.43 10.24 4.95
CA ALA A 328 4.42 10.67 3.99
C ALA A 328 3.21 11.33 4.66
N MET A 329 2.67 10.77 5.75
CA MET A 329 1.45 11.28 6.38
C MET A 329 1.53 12.77 6.78
N PRO A 330 2.58 13.25 7.50
CA PRO A 330 2.72 14.67 7.82
C PRO A 330 2.89 15.55 6.57
N ALA A 331 3.68 15.07 5.59
CA ALA A 331 3.90 15.78 4.33
C ALA A 331 2.58 15.93 3.54
N ARG A 332 1.78 14.86 3.43
CA ARG A 332 0.45 14.90 2.79
C ARG A 332 -0.49 15.87 3.51
N LEU A 333 -0.56 15.77 4.85
CA LEU A 333 -1.47 16.60 5.63
C LEU A 333 -1.19 18.09 5.43
N ALA A 334 0.08 18.51 5.36
CA ALA A 334 0.45 19.89 5.10
C ALA A 334 0.24 20.28 3.63
N MET A 335 0.75 19.50 2.69
CA MET A 335 0.76 19.82 1.26
C MET A 335 -0.64 19.82 0.65
N GLU A 336 -1.48 18.80 0.96
CA GLU A 336 -2.85 18.69 0.43
C GLU A 336 -3.76 19.84 0.91
N ARG A 337 -3.49 20.40 2.07
CA ARG A 337 -4.22 21.53 2.62
C ARG A 337 -3.68 22.88 2.17
N GLY A 338 -2.57 22.93 1.43
CA GLY A 338 -1.89 24.18 1.10
C GLY A 338 -1.28 24.89 2.30
N ASP A 339 -1.05 24.17 3.40
CA ASP A 339 -0.36 24.71 4.58
C ASP A 339 1.16 24.78 4.34
N TRP A 340 1.56 25.73 3.50
CA TRP A 340 2.95 25.89 3.08
C TRP A 340 3.89 26.23 4.23
N LYS A 341 3.42 27.04 5.18
CA LYS A 341 4.21 27.38 6.38
C LYS A 341 4.38 26.16 7.28
N GLY A 342 3.34 25.38 7.49
CA GLY A 342 3.41 24.12 8.23
C GLY A 342 4.31 23.10 7.53
N ALA A 343 4.22 22.98 6.20
CA ALA A 343 5.10 22.11 5.42
C ALA A 343 6.59 22.48 5.62
N ALA A 344 6.94 23.77 5.58
CA ALA A 344 8.30 24.26 5.79
C ALA A 344 8.88 23.92 7.19
N GLN A 345 8.04 23.65 8.18
CA GLN A 345 8.42 23.34 9.56
C GLN A 345 8.48 21.84 9.88
N LEU A 346 8.19 20.96 8.92
CA LEU A 346 8.27 19.52 9.11
C LEU A 346 9.69 19.10 9.54
N LYS A 347 9.76 18.07 10.39
CA LYS A 347 11.03 17.58 10.91
C LYS A 347 11.45 16.32 10.16
N PRO A 348 12.58 16.34 9.43
CA PRO A 348 13.11 15.13 8.82
C PRO A 348 13.50 14.11 9.88
N VAL A 349 13.20 12.84 9.59
CA VAL A 349 13.62 11.72 10.44
C VAL A 349 14.57 10.85 9.63
N ALA A 350 15.78 10.65 10.16
CA ALA A 350 16.78 9.81 9.52
C ALA A 350 16.27 8.36 9.35
N SER A 351 16.53 7.79 8.19
CA SER A 351 16.05 6.45 7.84
C SER A 351 17.12 5.64 7.11
N LYS A 352 17.10 4.31 7.32
CA LYS A 352 17.89 3.37 6.50
C LYS A 352 17.43 3.35 5.02
N ALA A 353 16.25 3.90 4.73
CA ALA A 353 15.69 4.09 3.40
C ALA A 353 15.68 5.58 3.02
N PRO A 354 16.75 6.12 2.42
CA PRO A 354 16.95 7.57 2.23
C PRO A 354 15.82 8.26 1.45
N PHE A 355 15.15 7.54 0.55
CA PHE A 355 14.02 8.06 -0.21
C PHE A 355 12.81 8.45 0.67
N THR A 356 12.72 7.95 1.90
CA THR A 356 11.68 8.36 2.84
C THR A 356 11.98 9.72 3.47
N GLU A 357 13.27 10.04 3.68
CA GLU A 357 13.71 11.37 4.11
C GLU A 357 13.39 12.43 3.05
N ALA A 358 13.53 12.06 1.76
CA ALA A 358 13.25 12.95 0.64
C ALA A 358 11.81 13.47 0.64
N LEU A 359 10.83 12.69 1.09
CA LEU A 359 9.43 13.14 1.18
C LEU A 359 9.27 14.37 2.08
N THR A 360 9.97 14.38 3.21
CA THR A 360 9.95 15.51 4.15
C THR A 360 10.69 16.72 3.58
N TYR A 361 11.88 16.53 3.02
CA TYR A 361 12.64 17.63 2.41
C TYR A 361 11.90 18.23 1.20
N PHE A 362 11.23 17.41 0.40
CA PHE A 362 10.37 17.86 -0.69
C PHE A 362 9.24 18.78 -0.19
N ALA A 363 8.47 18.31 0.82
CA ALA A 363 7.38 19.10 1.38
C ALA A 363 7.89 20.42 2.00
N ARG A 364 9.02 20.37 2.71
CA ARG A 364 9.67 21.55 3.31
C ARG A 364 10.11 22.55 2.27
N ALA A 365 10.79 22.09 1.22
CA ALA A 365 11.31 22.97 0.17
C ALA A 365 10.20 23.65 -0.60
N ILE A 366 9.14 22.91 -0.99
CA ILE A 366 7.94 23.48 -1.62
C ILE A 366 7.25 24.48 -0.68
N GLY A 367 7.09 24.10 0.60
CA GLY A 367 6.48 24.96 1.62
C GLY A 367 7.25 26.26 1.83
N ALA A 368 8.57 26.20 1.94
CA ALA A 368 9.46 27.36 2.10
C ALA A 368 9.44 28.27 0.86
N ALA A 369 9.58 27.70 -0.35
CA ALA A 369 9.51 28.48 -1.59
C ALA A 369 8.18 29.21 -1.74
N ARG A 370 7.04 28.55 -1.47
CA ARG A 370 5.70 29.13 -1.56
C ARG A 370 5.37 30.11 -0.40
N SER A 371 6.13 30.05 0.69
CA SER A 371 6.02 31.01 1.80
C SER A 371 7.00 32.18 1.71
N GLY A 372 7.83 32.24 0.64
CA GLY A 372 8.79 33.31 0.38
C GLY A 372 10.16 33.13 1.03
N ASP A 373 10.42 32.00 1.72
CA ASP A 373 11.73 31.67 2.29
C ASP A 373 12.57 30.86 1.29
N VAL A 374 13.08 31.57 0.29
CA VAL A 374 13.89 30.96 -0.78
C VAL A 374 15.17 30.29 -0.23
N ALA A 375 15.81 30.90 0.76
CA ALA A 375 17.05 30.36 1.33
C ALA A 375 16.83 29.02 2.03
N ALA A 376 15.73 28.88 2.78
CA ALA A 376 15.36 27.59 3.38
C ALA A 376 15.01 26.53 2.30
N ALA A 377 14.32 26.94 1.23
CA ALA A 377 14.00 26.05 0.12
C ALA A 377 15.25 25.53 -0.60
N GLU A 378 16.25 26.39 -0.84
CA GLU A 378 17.54 26.00 -1.44
C GLU A 378 18.31 25.02 -0.57
N LYS A 379 18.34 25.26 0.74
CA LYS A 379 19.00 24.34 1.69
C LYS A 379 18.36 22.94 1.68
N ASP A 380 17.02 22.85 1.62
CA ASP A 380 16.33 21.58 1.54
C ASP A 380 16.49 20.93 0.14
N ALA A 381 16.63 21.73 -0.93
CA ALA A 381 16.98 21.22 -2.27
C ALA A 381 18.37 20.58 -2.33
N GLU A 382 19.36 21.11 -1.57
CA GLU A 382 20.69 20.48 -1.42
C GLU A 382 20.57 19.10 -0.77
N GLN A 383 19.71 18.95 0.25
CA GLN A 383 19.48 17.64 0.89
C GLN A 383 18.86 16.63 -0.10
N LEU A 384 17.91 17.07 -0.92
CA LEU A 384 17.36 16.21 -1.96
C LEU A 384 18.41 15.80 -2.98
N ALA A 385 19.33 16.68 -3.35
CA ALA A 385 20.45 16.37 -4.26
C ALA A 385 21.38 15.31 -3.67
N GLU A 386 21.70 15.41 -2.39
CA GLU A 386 22.54 14.43 -1.70
C GLU A 386 21.85 13.07 -1.58
N ILE A 387 20.55 13.05 -1.26
CA ILE A 387 19.76 11.81 -1.22
C ILE A 387 19.71 11.16 -2.61
N HIS A 388 19.48 11.93 -3.66
CA HIS A 388 19.49 11.45 -5.05
C HIS A 388 20.82 10.76 -5.38
N LYS A 389 21.95 11.44 -5.10
CA LYS A 389 23.29 10.89 -5.31
C LYS A 389 23.54 9.58 -4.55
N ARG A 390 23.08 9.49 -3.29
CA ARG A 390 23.17 8.26 -2.49
C ARG A 390 22.40 7.11 -3.14
N LEU A 391 21.21 7.38 -3.67
CA LEU A 391 20.35 6.39 -4.36
C LEU A 391 20.97 5.93 -5.68
N GLU A 392 21.56 6.84 -6.48
CA GLU A 392 22.29 6.49 -7.71
C GLU A 392 23.50 5.61 -7.40
N THR A 393 24.29 5.98 -6.39
CA THR A 393 25.47 5.20 -5.95
C THR A 393 25.05 3.79 -5.52
N ALA A 394 23.91 3.67 -4.82
CA ALA A 394 23.34 2.39 -4.43
C ALA A 394 22.65 1.64 -5.60
N LYS A 395 22.65 2.19 -6.82
CA LYS A 395 21.95 1.64 -8.00
C LYS A 395 20.45 1.41 -7.76
N ASN A 396 19.84 2.21 -6.88
CA ASN A 396 18.41 2.19 -6.62
C ASN A 396 17.68 3.12 -7.59
N THR A 397 17.61 2.70 -8.86
CA THR A 397 17.15 3.51 -9.99
C THR A 397 15.74 4.04 -9.81
N TYR A 398 14.81 3.21 -9.30
CA TYR A 398 13.42 3.63 -9.12
C TYR A 398 13.32 4.82 -8.15
N TRP A 399 13.88 4.67 -6.95
CA TRP A 399 13.81 5.74 -5.94
C TRP A 399 14.67 6.96 -6.29
N ALA A 400 15.77 6.77 -7.04
CA ALA A 400 16.52 7.89 -7.61
C ALA A 400 15.63 8.70 -8.56
N THR A 401 14.86 8.05 -9.44
CA THR A 401 13.91 8.72 -10.34
C THR A 401 12.82 9.47 -9.56
N GLU A 402 12.22 8.86 -8.52
CA GLU A 402 11.20 9.54 -7.69
C GLU A 402 11.78 10.79 -6.98
N VAL A 403 13.02 10.71 -6.49
CA VAL A 403 13.68 11.87 -5.88
C VAL A 403 14.05 12.93 -6.94
N GLU A 404 14.40 12.54 -8.16
CA GLU A 404 14.64 13.49 -9.26
C GLU A 404 13.38 14.25 -9.66
N ILE A 405 12.22 13.59 -9.71
CA ILE A 405 10.92 14.25 -9.89
C ILE A 405 10.71 15.34 -8.83
N GLN A 406 10.98 15.02 -7.56
CA GLN A 406 10.87 15.97 -6.45
C GLN A 406 11.87 17.13 -6.58
N ARG A 407 13.13 16.85 -6.97
CA ARG A 407 14.17 17.86 -7.17
C ARG A 407 13.79 18.86 -8.26
N LEU A 408 13.30 18.36 -9.39
CA LEU A 408 12.83 19.21 -10.51
C LEU A 408 11.65 20.09 -10.07
N ALA A 409 10.68 19.54 -9.35
CA ALA A 409 9.55 20.30 -8.83
C ALA A 409 9.99 21.40 -7.85
N VAL A 410 10.88 21.08 -6.92
CA VAL A 410 11.45 22.04 -5.96
C VAL A 410 12.22 23.14 -6.69
N ALA A 411 13.11 22.79 -7.64
CA ALA A 411 13.84 23.77 -8.43
C ALA A 411 12.91 24.69 -9.22
N GLY A 412 11.80 24.14 -9.76
CA GLY A 412 10.77 24.94 -10.44
C GLY A 412 10.11 25.97 -9.52
N TRP A 413 9.70 25.56 -8.31
CA TRP A 413 9.10 26.47 -7.34
C TRP A 413 10.08 27.49 -6.75
N ILE A 414 11.36 27.13 -6.59
CA ILE A 414 12.42 28.08 -6.23
C ILE A 414 12.61 29.13 -7.35
N ALA A 415 12.66 28.71 -8.60
CA ALA A 415 12.75 29.64 -9.74
C ALA A 415 11.56 30.59 -9.79
N GLN A 416 10.34 30.08 -9.60
CA GLN A 416 9.11 30.89 -9.48
C GLN A 416 9.22 31.92 -8.35
N ALA A 417 9.65 31.50 -7.16
CA ALA A 417 9.80 32.38 -6.00
C ALA A 417 10.87 33.47 -6.20
N LYS A 418 11.88 33.22 -7.04
CA LYS A 418 12.91 34.20 -7.45
C LYS A 418 12.45 35.11 -8.58
N GLY A 419 11.21 34.97 -9.08
CA GLY A 419 10.70 35.73 -10.20
C GLY A 419 11.05 35.21 -11.60
N ASN A 420 11.75 34.06 -11.69
CA ASN A 420 12.13 33.40 -12.93
C ASN A 420 10.98 32.51 -13.43
N ALA A 421 9.85 33.08 -13.75
CA ALA A 421 8.59 32.38 -14.03
C ALA A 421 8.71 31.36 -15.19
N GLU A 422 9.40 31.69 -16.27
CA GLU A 422 9.57 30.81 -17.43
C GLU A 422 10.40 29.57 -17.08
N GLU A 423 11.53 29.73 -16.39
CA GLU A 423 12.35 28.61 -15.93
C GLU A 423 11.59 27.76 -14.90
N GLY A 424 10.77 28.40 -14.04
CA GLY A 424 9.88 27.70 -13.11
C GLY A 424 8.96 26.71 -13.82
N VAL A 425 8.24 27.17 -14.84
CA VAL A 425 7.34 26.32 -15.65
C VAL A 425 8.11 25.22 -16.40
N LYS A 426 9.26 25.54 -16.96
CA LYS A 426 10.09 24.57 -17.67
C LYS A 426 10.52 23.40 -16.76
N LEU A 427 11.01 23.71 -15.56
CA LEU A 427 11.44 22.70 -14.58
C LEU A 427 10.25 21.88 -14.03
N MET A 428 9.13 22.55 -13.73
CA MET A 428 7.91 21.86 -13.29
C MET A 428 7.35 20.93 -14.37
N ARG A 429 7.41 21.33 -15.65
CA ARG A 429 7.01 20.49 -16.76
C ARG A 429 7.93 19.27 -16.90
N ALA A 430 9.24 19.45 -16.76
CA ALA A 430 10.19 18.34 -16.76
C ALA A 430 9.90 17.34 -15.62
N SER A 431 9.55 17.85 -14.43
CA SER A 431 9.11 17.02 -13.29
C SER A 431 7.85 16.22 -13.64
N ALA A 432 6.81 16.88 -14.15
CA ALA A 432 5.54 16.25 -14.51
C ALA A 432 5.68 15.22 -15.64
N ASP A 433 6.48 15.51 -16.65
CA ASP A 433 6.72 14.59 -17.77
C ASP A 433 7.58 13.37 -17.34
N LEU A 434 8.46 13.54 -16.37
CA LEU A 434 9.21 12.42 -15.76
C LEU A 434 8.29 11.56 -14.88
N GLU A 435 7.43 12.19 -14.08
CA GLU A 435 6.44 11.50 -13.24
C GLU A 435 5.48 10.65 -14.07
N ASP A 436 5.00 11.16 -15.20
CA ASP A 436 4.10 10.43 -16.09
C ASP A 436 4.71 9.15 -16.66
N ARG A 437 6.03 9.09 -16.80
CA ARG A 437 6.75 7.90 -17.29
C ARG A 437 7.14 6.91 -16.21
N ASN A 438 6.81 7.18 -14.95
CA ASN A 438 7.17 6.33 -13.83
C ASN A 438 5.93 6.02 -12.97
N GLU A 439 5.51 4.75 -12.90
CA GLU A 439 4.37 4.38 -12.07
C GLU A 439 4.72 4.49 -10.57
N LYS A 440 3.68 4.82 -9.75
CA LYS A 440 3.87 4.83 -8.30
C LYS A 440 4.28 3.46 -7.77
N HIS A 441 5.09 3.45 -6.72
CA HIS A 441 5.39 2.22 -5.99
C HIS A 441 4.15 1.72 -5.23
N ILE A 442 4.05 0.42 -5.04
CA ILE A 442 2.94 -0.19 -4.28
C ILE A 442 2.90 0.22 -2.80
N VAL A 443 4.01 0.72 -2.25
CA VAL A 443 4.10 1.19 -0.86
C VAL A 443 3.31 2.48 -0.60
N THR A 444 2.84 3.15 -1.63
CA THR A 444 2.17 4.46 -1.51
C THR A 444 0.82 4.49 -2.19
N PRO A 445 -0.19 5.18 -1.63
CA PRO A 445 -1.45 5.47 -2.33
C PRO A 445 -1.26 6.34 -3.57
N GLY A 446 -0.31 7.27 -3.52
CA GLY A 446 0.02 8.23 -4.58
C GLY A 446 1.22 9.09 -4.18
N ARG A 447 1.69 9.96 -5.06
CA ARG A 447 2.69 10.99 -4.72
C ARG A 447 2.17 11.88 -3.60
N ILE A 448 3.05 12.63 -2.94
CA ILE A 448 2.64 13.60 -1.91
C ILE A 448 1.65 14.61 -2.51
N VAL A 449 2.00 15.21 -3.63
CA VAL A 449 1.10 15.90 -4.56
C VAL A 449 1.59 15.60 -5.97
N PRO A 450 0.73 15.24 -6.92
CA PRO A 450 1.13 15.01 -8.31
C PRO A 450 1.80 16.23 -8.93
N ALA A 451 2.89 16.01 -9.67
CA ALA A 451 3.65 17.09 -10.28
C ALA A 451 2.82 17.92 -11.29
N ARG A 452 1.87 17.28 -12.00
CA ARG A 452 0.94 18.04 -12.88
C ARG A 452 0.00 18.95 -12.12
N GLU A 453 -0.43 18.61 -10.91
CA GLU A 453 -1.22 19.51 -10.06
C GLU A 453 -0.39 20.72 -9.61
N LEU A 454 0.86 20.48 -9.18
CA LEU A 454 1.78 21.57 -8.81
C LEU A 454 2.12 22.48 -10.01
N LEU A 455 2.25 21.93 -11.21
CA LEU A 455 2.42 22.69 -12.46
C LEU A 455 1.15 23.52 -12.78
N GLY A 456 -0.02 22.90 -12.65
CA GLY A 456 -1.30 23.60 -12.86
C GLY A 456 -1.48 24.80 -11.93
N GLU A 457 -1.11 24.64 -10.65
CA GLU A 457 -1.13 25.74 -9.68
C GLU A 457 -0.15 26.86 -10.05
N MET A 458 1.09 26.53 -10.42
CA MET A 458 2.08 27.50 -10.88
C MET A 458 1.56 28.29 -12.09
N LEU A 459 0.96 27.62 -13.06
CA LEU A 459 0.37 28.27 -14.24
C LEU A 459 -0.81 29.16 -13.88
N LEU A 460 -1.64 28.80 -12.89
CA LEU A 460 -2.69 29.68 -12.37
C LEU A 460 -2.11 30.94 -11.73
N GLU A 461 -1.07 30.84 -10.91
CA GLU A 461 -0.39 31.99 -10.30
C GLU A 461 0.21 32.91 -11.36
N GLN A 462 0.69 32.35 -12.48
CA GLN A 462 1.21 33.09 -13.63
C GLN A 462 0.11 33.59 -14.57
N LYS A 463 -1.17 33.48 -14.20
CA LYS A 463 -2.33 33.94 -15.02
C LYS A 463 -2.40 33.23 -16.38
N GLN A 464 -2.05 31.96 -16.44
CA GLN A 464 -2.14 31.10 -17.62
C GLN A 464 -3.23 30.02 -17.44
N PRO A 465 -4.51 30.38 -17.25
CA PRO A 465 -5.55 29.45 -16.82
C PRO A 465 -5.84 28.34 -17.84
N ALA A 466 -5.73 28.63 -19.14
CA ALA A 466 -5.97 27.63 -20.19
C ALA A 466 -4.89 26.52 -20.17
N ALA A 467 -3.64 26.87 -19.90
CA ALA A 467 -2.56 25.90 -19.74
C ALA A 467 -2.73 25.12 -18.42
N ALA A 468 -3.08 25.82 -17.33
CA ALA A 468 -3.33 25.20 -16.02
C ALA A 468 -4.43 24.13 -16.11
N LEU A 469 -5.56 24.43 -16.75
CA LEU A 469 -6.67 23.51 -16.91
C LEU A 469 -6.24 22.21 -17.63
N LYS A 470 -5.41 22.31 -18.66
CA LYS A 470 -4.89 21.13 -19.36
C LYS A 470 -4.06 20.24 -18.45
N GLU A 471 -3.23 20.81 -17.56
CA GLU A 471 -2.42 20.03 -16.63
C GLU A 471 -3.29 19.35 -15.56
N PHE A 472 -4.30 20.02 -15.02
CA PHE A 472 -5.26 19.40 -14.10
C PHE A 472 -6.07 18.29 -14.78
N GLU A 473 -6.56 18.49 -15.99
CA GLU A 473 -7.31 17.47 -16.75
C GLU A 473 -6.41 16.26 -17.09
N ALA A 474 -5.13 16.48 -17.42
CA ALA A 474 -4.16 15.39 -17.62
C ALA A 474 -3.90 14.59 -16.33
N SER A 475 -3.77 15.26 -15.18
CA SER A 475 -3.65 14.59 -13.88
C SER A 475 -4.85 13.70 -13.57
N GLN A 476 -6.07 14.13 -13.88
CA GLN A 476 -7.30 13.35 -13.62
C GLN A 476 -7.35 12.01 -14.38
N LEU A 477 -6.65 11.87 -15.49
CA LEU A 477 -6.58 10.62 -16.23
C LEU A 477 -5.81 9.53 -15.47
N ARG A 478 -4.88 9.92 -14.60
CA ARG A 478 -4.04 9.01 -13.83
C ARG A 478 -4.48 8.89 -12.37
N GLU A 479 -4.89 9.99 -11.77
CA GLU A 479 -5.30 10.10 -10.37
C GLU A 479 -6.65 10.84 -10.29
N PRO A 480 -7.77 10.14 -10.55
CA PRO A 480 -9.10 10.75 -10.61
C PRO A 480 -9.64 11.16 -9.25
N ASN A 481 -10.61 12.07 -9.27
CA ASN A 481 -11.40 12.48 -8.11
C ASN A 481 -10.58 13.10 -6.96
N ARG A 482 -9.48 13.79 -7.27
CA ARG A 482 -8.69 14.46 -6.23
C ARG A 482 -9.25 15.85 -5.91
N PHE A 483 -9.23 16.22 -4.61
CA PHE A 483 -9.73 17.52 -4.13
C PHE A 483 -9.03 18.69 -4.82
N ARG A 484 -7.67 18.71 -4.75
CA ARG A 484 -6.86 19.80 -5.34
C ARG A 484 -7.07 19.91 -6.84
N ASN A 485 -7.21 18.80 -7.50
CA ASN A 485 -7.42 18.74 -8.92
C ASN A 485 -8.75 19.39 -9.34
N TYR A 486 -9.86 19.02 -8.67
CA TYR A 486 -11.15 19.64 -8.95
C TYR A 486 -11.17 21.13 -8.60
N ALA A 487 -10.55 21.53 -7.49
CA ALA A 487 -10.43 22.93 -7.10
C ALA A 487 -9.64 23.73 -8.14
N GLY A 488 -8.47 23.24 -8.55
CA GLY A 488 -7.63 23.88 -9.56
C GLY A 488 -8.30 23.94 -10.94
N SER A 489 -8.94 22.85 -11.38
CA SER A 489 -9.72 22.83 -12.64
C SER A 489 -10.84 23.85 -12.64
N ALA A 490 -11.59 23.95 -11.53
CA ALA A 490 -12.68 24.92 -11.40
C ALA A 490 -12.18 26.37 -11.45
N MET A 491 -11.10 26.65 -10.69
CA MET A 491 -10.47 27.99 -10.65
C MET A 491 -9.90 28.37 -12.01
N ALA A 492 -9.30 27.44 -12.75
CA ALA A 492 -8.79 27.67 -14.09
C ALA A 492 -9.93 27.98 -15.07
N ALA A 493 -10.99 27.18 -15.07
CA ALA A 493 -12.17 27.42 -15.90
C ALA A 493 -12.86 28.77 -15.58
N GLU A 494 -12.98 29.13 -14.31
CA GLU A 494 -13.52 30.40 -13.85
C GLU A 494 -12.67 31.59 -14.38
N ALA A 495 -11.33 31.48 -14.26
CA ALA A 495 -10.42 32.53 -14.75
C ALA A 495 -10.43 32.67 -16.27
N MET A 496 -10.82 31.63 -17.02
CA MET A 496 -11.07 31.70 -18.47
C MET A 496 -12.44 32.29 -18.85
N GLY A 497 -13.33 32.47 -17.88
CA GLY A 497 -14.72 32.86 -18.14
C GLY A 497 -15.61 31.69 -18.62
N ASP A 498 -15.11 30.45 -18.60
CA ASP A 498 -15.91 29.27 -18.91
C ASP A 498 -16.79 28.89 -17.70
N LYS A 499 -17.90 29.63 -17.61
CA LYS A 499 -18.84 29.47 -16.49
C LYS A 499 -19.43 28.06 -16.38
N LYS A 500 -19.62 27.36 -17.51
CA LYS A 500 -20.19 26.03 -17.53
C LYS A 500 -19.20 25.03 -16.91
N LYS A 501 -17.98 24.98 -17.41
CA LYS A 501 -16.94 24.09 -16.94
C LYS A 501 -16.55 24.37 -15.47
N ALA A 502 -16.47 25.65 -15.09
CA ALA A 502 -16.25 26.04 -13.69
C ALA A 502 -17.34 25.49 -12.76
N ALA A 503 -18.62 25.63 -13.13
CA ALA A 503 -19.72 25.06 -12.34
C ALA A 503 -19.68 23.54 -12.25
N GLU A 504 -19.33 22.84 -13.33
CA GLU A 504 -19.20 21.39 -13.34
C GLU A 504 -18.12 20.90 -12.36
N TYR A 505 -16.93 21.53 -12.35
CA TYR A 505 -15.85 21.17 -11.44
C TYR A 505 -16.13 21.57 -9.99
N TYR A 506 -16.72 22.76 -9.76
CA TYR A 506 -17.13 23.16 -8.41
C TYR A 506 -18.20 22.23 -7.85
N ALA A 507 -19.16 21.79 -8.66
CA ALA A 507 -20.18 20.82 -8.23
C ALA A 507 -19.55 19.46 -7.85
N LYS A 508 -18.59 18.98 -8.65
CA LYS A 508 -17.82 17.77 -8.33
C LYS A 508 -17.06 17.90 -7.01
N LEU A 509 -16.42 19.06 -6.78
CA LEU A 509 -15.69 19.32 -5.53
C LEU A 509 -16.62 19.34 -4.32
N VAL A 510 -17.79 19.99 -4.42
CA VAL A 510 -18.79 20.04 -3.34
C VAL A 510 -19.35 18.66 -3.06
N GLU A 511 -19.67 17.87 -4.10
CA GLU A 511 -20.17 16.49 -3.91
C GLU A 511 -19.11 15.59 -3.28
N LEU A 512 -17.86 15.66 -3.77
CA LEU A 512 -16.73 14.93 -3.22
C LEU A 512 -16.56 15.19 -1.71
N SER A 513 -16.69 16.46 -1.30
CA SER A 513 -16.44 16.92 0.08
C SER A 513 -17.72 17.14 0.88
N LYS A 514 -18.83 16.51 0.51
CA LYS A 514 -20.13 16.70 1.20
C LYS A 514 -20.13 16.34 2.67
N LYS A 515 -19.20 15.46 3.08
CA LYS A 515 -18.98 15.06 4.48
C LYS A 515 -17.63 15.57 5.02
N GLY A 516 -17.01 16.52 4.33
CA GLY A 516 -15.76 17.14 4.75
C GLY A 516 -15.96 18.16 5.87
N ASP A 517 -14.87 18.57 6.51
CA ASP A 517 -14.87 19.49 7.66
C ASP A 517 -15.26 20.93 7.26
N GLY A 518 -15.25 21.24 5.98
CA GLY A 518 -15.66 22.54 5.45
C GLY A 518 -14.63 23.65 5.61
N ASN A 519 -13.44 23.37 6.12
CA ASN A 519 -12.43 24.36 6.53
C ASN A 519 -11.49 24.80 5.41
N ARG A 520 -11.58 24.20 4.20
CA ARG A 520 -10.73 24.57 3.07
C ARG A 520 -11.30 25.76 2.29
N PRO A 521 -10.49 26.79 1.96
CA PRO A 521 -10.96 27.99 1.26
C PRO A 521 -11.52 27.67 -0.13
N GLU A 522 -10.98 26.67 -0.83
CA GLU A 522 -11.46 26.23 -2.14
C GLU A 522 -12.89 25.69 -2.07
N LEU A 523 -13.25 24.99 -0.99
CA LEU A 523 -14.62 24.48 -0.80
C LEU A 523 -15.59 25.62 -0.49
N THR A 524 -15.16 26.62 0.29
CA THR A 524 -15.95 27.83 0.55
C THR A 524 -16.21 28.58 -0.76
N ARG A 525 -15.19 28.77 -1.61
CA ARG A 525 -15.32 29.35 -2.93
C ARG A 525 -16.29 28.58 -3.82
N ALA A 526 -16.15 27.24 -3.85
CA ALA A 526 -17.00 26.36 -4.65
C ALA A 526 -18.48 26.50 -4.28
N LYS A 527 -18.79 26.47 -2.98
CA LYS A 527 -20.16 26.65 -2.46
C LYS A 527 -20.73 28.04 -2.83
N ALA A 528 -19.93 29.09 -2.64
CA ALA A 528 -20.34 30.45 -3.01
C ALA A 528 -20.60 30.60 -4.51
N TYR A 529 -19.75 30.03 -5.37
CA TYR A 529 -19.91 30.05 -6.82
C TYR A 529 -21.20 29.37 -7.29
N ILE A 530 -21.51 28.20 -6.71
CA ILE A 530 -22.73 27.46 -7.06
C ILE A 530 -23.98 28.18 -6.56
N ALA A 531 -23.95 28.79 -5.36
CA ALA A 531 -25.09 29.50 -4.79
C ALA A 531 -25.49 30.78 -5.55
N GLN A 532 -24.60 31.35 -6.35
CA GLN A 532 -24.85 32.55 -7.17
C GLN A 532 -25.52 32.23 -8.52
N ARG A 533 -25.81 30.99 -8.79
CA ARG A 533 -26.40 30.49 -10.03
C ARG A 533 -27.80 29.92 -9.85
#